data_77a2a671058e7332e74d69205e3fdb63
#
_entry.id   77a2a671058e7332e74d69205e3fdb63
#
_cell.length_a   1.000
_cell.length_b   1.000
_cell.length_c   1.000
_cell.angle_alpha   90.00
_cell.angle_beta   90.00
_cell.angle_gamma   90.00
#
_symmetry.space_group_name_H-M   'P 1'
#
loop_
_entity.id
_entity.type
_entity.pdbx_description
1 polymer ?
#
loop_
_entity_poly.entity_id
_entity_poly.type
_entity_poly.pdbx_seq_one_letter_code
_entity_poly.pdbx_strand_id
1 'polypeptide(L)'
;MTDALNDEQEVDATLRAVLRDVLGLPEAQVAAFDESSPLFGALPEFDSMAVAGLLTELEERLGILIEDHEVDADMLESFGSLLTFARSKTLQ
;
A
#
# COMPACT_ATOMS: atom_id res chain seq x y z
N MET A 1 8.59 -18.89 -15.34
CA MET A 1 7.98 -19.20 -14.04
C MET A 1 8.21 -18.07 -13.07
N THR A 2 7.16 -17.59 -12.43
CA THR A 2 7.28 -16.48 -11.51
C THR A 2 7.69 -16.98 -10.14
N ASP A 3 8.72 -16.37 -9.58
CA ASP A 3 9.20 -16.66 -8.24
C ASP A 3 8.31 -15.92 -7.24
N ALA A 4 7.81 -16.60 -6.20
CA ALA A 4 6.98 -15.98 -5.18
C ALA A 4 7.70 -14.80 -4.51
N LEU A 5 9.02 -14.89 -4.33
CA LEU A 5 9.80 -13.80 -3.77
C LEU A 5 9.79 -12.57 -4.68
N ASN A 6 9.88 -12.77 -6.00
CA ASN A 6 9.78 -11.68 -6.95
C ASN A 6 8.39 -11.03 -6.93
N ASP A 7 7.34 -11.84 -6.79
CA ASP A 7 5.98 -11.30 -6.70
C ASP A 7 5.82 -10.47 -5.44
N GLU A 8 6.36 -10.91 -4.32
CA GLU A 8 6.32 -10.14 -3.08
C GLU A 8 7.08 -8.84 -3.20
N GLN A 9 8.24 -8.86 -3.88
CA GLN A 9 9.03 -7.66 -4.11
C GLN A 9 8.32 -6.69 -5.06
N GLU A 10 7.61 -7.21 -6.06
CA GLU A 10 6.85 -6.38 -6.97
C GLU A 10 5.69 -5.68 -6.25
N VAL A 11 5.00 -6.39 -5.36
CA VAL A 11 3.92 -5.78 -4.58
C VAL A 11 4.48 -4.68 -3.69
N ASP A 12 5.61 -4.92 -3.03
CA ASP A 12 6.29 -3.92 -2.20
C ASP A 12 6.62 -2.68 -3.03
N ALA A 13 7.27 -2.87 -4.17
CA ALA A 13 7.67 -1.75 -5.04
C ALA A 13 6.45 -0.98 -5.56
N THR A 14 5.39 -1.69 -5.92
CA THR A 14 4.17 -1.05 -6.41
C THR A 14 3.50 -0.25 -5.30
N LEU A 15 3.43 -0.81 -4.09
CA LEU A 15 2.84 -0.09 -2.96
C LEU A 15 3.60 1.19 -2.65
N ARG A 16 4.94 1.13 -2.67
CA ARG A 16 5.76 2.33 -2.45
C ARG A 16 5.51 3.38 -3.52
N ALA A 17 5.42 2.96 -4.78
CA ALA A 17 5.14 3.88 -5.88
C ALA A 17 3.75 4.52 -5.73
N VAL A 18 2.75 3.75 -5.33
CA VAL A 18 1.40 4.27 -5.11
C VAL A 18 1.40 5.29 -3.98
N LEU A 19 2.05 4.97 -2.86
CA LEU A 19 2.15 5.91 -1.73
C LEU A 19 2.83 7.21 -2.15
N ARG A 20 3.93 7.10 -2.90
CA ARG A 20 4.61 8.28 -3.43
C ARG A 20 3.68 9.12 -4.30
N ASP A 21 2.99 8.49 -5.24
CA ASP A 21 2.19 9.20 -6.23
C ASP A 21 0.91 9.77 -5.65
N VAL A 22 0.23 9.01 -4.79
CA VAL A 22 -1.06 9.44 -4.22
C VAL A 22 -0.86 10.48 -3.12
N LEU A 23 0.13 10.26 -2.25
CA LEU A 23 0.37 11.15 -1.12
C LEU A 23 1.32 12.29 -1.44
N GLY A 24 1.98 12.24 -2.59
CA GLY A 24 2.96 13.25 -2.96
C GLY A 24 4.21 13.25 -2.09
N LEU A 25 4.60 12.09 -1.58
CA LEU A 25 5.74 11.97 -0.68
C LEU A 25 7.06 11.94 -1.46
N PRO A 26 8.14 12.47 -0.86
CA PRO A 26 9.47 12.33 -1.47
C PRO A 26 9.85 10.85 -1.60
N GLU A 27 10.53 10.53 -2.70
CA GLU A 27 10.94 9.15 -2.97
C GLU A 27 11.81 8.59 -1.84
N ALA A 28 12.71 9.39 -1.30
CA ALA A 28 13.59 8.97 -0.21
C ALA A 28 12.80 8.58 1.04
N GLN A 29 11.72 9.31 1.34
CA GLN A 29 10.88 9.00 2.49
C GLN A 29 10.19 7.64 2.31
N VAL A 30 9.63 7.42 1.12
CA VAL A 30 8.94 6.17 0.81
C VAL A 30 9.92 5.00 0.81
N ALA A 31 11.11 5.20 0.28
CA ALA A 31 12.13 4.16 0.26
C ALA A 31 12.56 3.75 1.67
N ALA A 32 12.45 4.65 2.64
CA ALA A 32 12.84 4.39 4.02
C ALA A 32 11.75 3.69 4.85
N PHE A 33 10.54 3.52 4.32
CA PHE A 33 9.47 2.83 5.06
C PHE A 33 9.83 1.38 5.35
N ASP A 34 9.56 0.96 6.58
CA ASP A 34 9.66 -0.44 6.98
C ASP A 34 8.32 -0.91 7.54
N GLU A 35 8.28 -2.14 8.04
CA GLU A 35 7.04 -2.73 8.54
C GLU A 35 6.36 -1.90 9.61
N SER A 36 7.13 -1.23 10.45
CA SER A 36 6.60 -0.46 11.57
C SER A 36 6.33 1.00 11.23
N SER A 37 6.63 1.43 10.01
CA SER A 37 6.42 2.84 9.62
C SER A 37 4.94 3.17 9.68
N PRO A 38 4.54 4.16 10.53
CA PRO A 38 3.12 4.51 10.65
C PRO A 38 2.66 5.30 9.43
N LEU A 39 1.44 5.01 9.00
CA LEU A 39 0.84 5.68 7.84
C LEU A 39 -0.39 6.48 8.24
N PHE A 40 -1.57 5.85 8.22
CA PHE A 40 -2.80 6.56 8.52
C PHE A 40 -2.81 7.03 9.98
N GLY A 41 -3.12 8.30 10.16
CA GLY A 41 -3.09 8.91 11.50
C GLY A 41 -1.76 9.55 11.85
N ALA A 42 -0.67 9.18 11.17
CA ALA A 42 0.66 9.75 11.41
C ALA A 42 1.11 10.68 10.30
N LEU A 43 0.74 10.37 9.05
CA LEU A 43 1.10 11.21 7.90
C LEU A 43 -0.02 12.20 7.62
N PRO A 44 0.25 13.52 7.66
CA PRO A 44 -0.80 14.51 7.38
C PRO A 44 -1.39 14.36 5.98
N GLU A 45 -0.60 13.86 5.04
CA GLU A 45 -1.03 13.66 3.66
C GLU A 45 -2.04 12.53 3.52
N PHE A 46 -2.09 11.63 4.48
CA PHE A 46 -2.93 10.43 4.39
C PHE A 46 -4.29 10.66 5.05
N ASP A 47 -5.14 11.41 4.37
CA ASP A 47 -6.51 11.68 4.80
C ASP A 47 -7.50 10.73 4.11
N SER A 48 -8.80 10.94 4.35
CA SER A 48 -9.84 10.07 3.80
C SER A 48 -9.87 10.04 2.27
N MET A 49 -9.59 11.18 1.64
CA MET A 49 -9.54 11.24 0.18
C MET A 49 -8.33 10.48 -0.35
N ALA A 50 -7.22 10.59 0.35
CA ALA A 50 -6.00 9.86 -0.02
C ALA A 50 -6.20 8.36 0.12
N VAL A 51 -6.96 7.91 1.13
CA VAL A 51 -7.30 6.49 1.27
C VAL A 51 -8.02 5.99 0.02
N ALA A 52 -9.03 6.72 -0.43
CA ALA A 52 -9.79 6.33 -1.62
C ALA A 52 -8.88 6.26 -2.85
N GLY A 53 -8.02 7.25 -3.03
CA GLY A 53 -7.07 7.27 -4.15
C GLY A 53 -6.07 6.13 -4.09
N LEU A 54 -5.56 5.84 -2.88
CA LEU A 54 -4.63 4.74 -2.67
C LEU A 54 -5.24 3.40 -3.07
N LEU A 55 -6.46 3.14 -2.60
CA LEU A 55 -7.13 1.87 -2.87
C LEU A 55 -7.43 1.72 -4.35
N THR A 56 -7.86 2.79 -5.02
CA THR A 56 -8.11 2.76 -6.45
C THR A 56 -6.84 2.46 -7.24
N GLU A 57 -5.73 3.11 -6.89
CA GLU A 57 -4.46 2.86 -7.58
C GLU A 57 -3.94 1.45 -7.34
N LEU A 58 -4.11 0.93 -6.13
CA LEU A 58 -3.71 -0.45 -5.84
C LEU A 58 -4.51 -1.43 -6.68
N GLU A 59 -5.82 -1.22 -6.79
CA GLU A 59 -6.66 -2.07 -7.62
C GLU A 59 -6.19 -2.08 -9.07
N GLU A 60 -5.92 -0.90 -9.61
CA GLU A 60 -5.51 -0.77 -11.01
C GLU A 60 -4.12 -1.36 -11.27
N ARG A 61 -3.16 -1.05 -10.40
CA ARG A 61 -1.77 -1.45 -10.63
C ARG A 61 -1.51 -2.90 -10.32
N LEU A 62 -2.23 -3.46 -9.36
CA LEU A 62 -2.06 -4.86 -8.97
C LEU A 62 -3.09 -5.79 -9.60
N GLY A 63 -4.09 -5.24 -10.27
CA GLY A 63 -5.14 -6.03 -10.89
C GLY A 63 -5.99 -6.77 -9.88
N ILE A 64 -6.29 -6.13 -8.75
CA ILE A 64 -7.07 -6.73 -7.66
C ILE A 64 -8.35 -5.95 -7.46
N LEU A 65 -9.28 -6.55 -6.73
CA LEU A 65 -10.53 -5.90 -6.32
C LEU A 65 -10.57 -5.83 -4.80
N ILE A 66 -10.74 -4.63 -4.27
CA ILE A 66 -10.81 -4.39 -2.84
C ILE A 66 -12.23 -4.02 -2.47
N GLU A 67 -12.84 -4.86 -1.63
CA GLU A 67 -14.21 -4.63 -1.17
C GLU A 67 -14.22 -3.67 0.02
N ASP A 68 -15.29 -2.90 0.17
CA ASP A 68 -15.41 -1.93 1.27
C ASP A 68 -15.22 -2.59 2.64
N HIS A 69 -15.78 -3.79 2.82
CA HIS A 69 -15.70 -4.48 4.11
C HIS A 69 -14.29 -4.97 4.46
N GLU A 70 -13.37 -4.98 3.50
CA GLU A 70 -11.98 -5.38 3.74
C GLU A 70 -11.14 -4.21 4.26
N VAL A 71 -11.65 -2.99 4.16
CA VAL A 71 -10.89 -1.78 4.52
C VAL A 71 -11.21 -1.40 5.96
N ASP A 72 -10.17 -1.31 6.79
CA ASP A 72 -10.32 -0.86 8.18
C ASP A 72 -9.08 -0.06 8.59
N ALA A 73 -9.16 0.55 9.77
CA ALA A 73 -8.07 1.39 10.27
C ALA A 73 -6.81 0.57 10.53
N ASP A 74 -6.96 -0.67 10.95
CA ASP A 74 -5.80 -1.52 11.28
C ASP A 74 -4.95 -1.80 10.04
N MET A 75 -5.59 -2.06 8.90
CA MET A 75 -4.85 -2.35 7.69
C MET A 75 -4.09 -1.11 7.17
N LEU A 76 -4.59 0.09 7.48
CA LEU A 76 -4.00 1.35 7.04
C LEU A 76 -3.00 1.92 8.03
N GLU A 77 -2.84 1.31 9.20
CA GLU A 77 -2.07 1.87 10.30
C GLU A 77 -0.59 1.97 10.01
N SER A 78 -0.02 0.94 9.37
CA SER A 78 1.41 0.90 9.10
C SER A 78 1.70 0.42 7.69
N PHE A 79 2.92 0.68 7.23
CA PHE A 79 3.36 0.16 5.94
C PHE A 79 3.28 -1.37 5.92
N GLY A 80 3.69 -2.02 7.00
CA GLY A 80 3.65 -3.48 7.10
C GLY A 80 2.26 -4.06 7.00
N SER A 81 1.28 -3.46 7.69
CA SER A 81 -0.09 -3.96 7.64
C SER A 81 -0.70 -3.77 6.25
N LEU A 82 -0.43 -2.63 5.62
CA LEU A 82 -0.92 -2.36 4.27
C LEU A 82 -0.26 -3.29 3.25
N LEU A 83 1.05 -3.52 3.38
CA LEU A 83 1.78 -4.43 2.51
C LEU A 83 1.26 -5.86 2.65
N THR A 84 1.01 -6.32 3.87
CA THR A 84 0.45 -7.65 4.11
C THR A 84 -0.90 -7.80 3.43
N PHE A 85 -1.75 -6.78 3.55
CA PHE A 85 -3.05 -6.79 2.88
C PHE A 85 -2.89 -6.86 1.36
N ALA A 86 -2.04 -6.02 0.79
CA ALA A 86 -1.82 -5.99 -0.66
C ALA A 86 -1.29 -7.32 -1.17
N ARG A 87 -0.35 -7.93 -0.45
CA ARG A 87 0.19 -9.24 -0.82
C ARG A 87 -0.86 -10.33 -0.74
N SER A 88 -1.70 -10.31 0.28
CA SER A 88 -2.74 -11.33 0.43
C SER A 88 -3.75 -11.26 -0.70
N LYS A 89 -4.05 -10.07 -1.22
CA LYS A 89 -4.99 -9.91 -2.34
C LYS A 89 -4.34 -10.29 -3.67
N THR A 90 -3.07 -10.01 -3.83
CA THR A 90 -2.37 -10.17 -5.10
C THR A 90 -1.85 -11.60 -5.30
N LEU A 91 -1.40 -12.23 -4.22
CA LEU A 91 -0.68 -13.50 -4.27
C LEU A 91 -1.49 -14.70 -3.80
N GLN A 92 -2.80 -14.55 -3.68
CA GLN A 92 -3.65 -15.67 -3.29
C GLN A 92 -3.88 -16.67 -4.44
#